data_5b44972a8a3cdc998cfd88e7d7e72e92
#
_entry.id   5b44972a8a3cdc998cfd88e7d7e72e92
#
_cell.length_a   1.000
_cell.length_b   1.000
_cell.length_c   1.000
_cell.angle_alpha   90.00
_cell.angle_beta   90.00
_cell.angle_gamma   90.00
#
_symmetry.space_group_name_H-M   'P 1'
#
loop_
_entity.id
_entity.type
_entity.pdbx_description
1 polymer ?
#
loop_
_entity_poly.entity_id
_entity_poly.type
_entity_poly.pdbx_seq_one_letter_code
_entity_poly.pdbx_strand_id
1 'polypeptide(L)'
;GVSLANAAYQQALAYAKDRKQGPPLTDFNAASVPIIQHPDVRRNLMLMKAFAEGTRALTAKAAYHADVSMHAEPGPEKEKSQDALDLMVPIVKAYSTDKGFKVCELAIQVFGGYGYCSEYPVEQYMRDCKISSVYEGTNGIQAMDLVGRKMRQKGGALFMGYVQELA
;
A
#
# COMPACT_ATOMS: atom_id res chain seq x y z
N GLY A 1 0.16 -6.53 -4.59
CA GLY A 1 0.30 -5.69 -3.38
C GLY A 1 -1.00 -5.01 -3.00
N VAL A 2 -1.52 -4.11 -3.83
CA VAL A 2 -2.71 -3.27 -3.52
C VAL A 2 -3.96 -4.09 -3.21
N SER A 3 -4.29 -5.09 -4.02
CA SER A 3 -5.48 -5.93 -3.81
C SER A 3 -5.40 -6.74 -2.52
N LEU A 4 -4.24 -7.35 -2.24
CA LEU A 4 -4.00 -8.10 -1.01
C LEU A 4 -4.03 -7.19 0.23
N ALA A 5 -3.45 -5.98 0.14
CA ALA A 5 -3.54 -4.99 1.20
C ALA A 5 -5.00 -4.64 1.54
N ASN A 6 -5.82 -4.39 0.51
CA ASN A 6 -7.24 -4.12 0.73
C ASN A 6 -7.98 -5.32 1.35
N ALA A 7 -7.76 -6.53 0.84
CA ALA A 7 -8.37 -7.73 1.38
C ALA A 7 -7.99 -7.95 2.85
N ALA A 8 -6.70 -7.82 3.18
CA ALA A 8 -6.19 -7.93 4.54
C ALA A 8 -6.81 -6.89 5.49
N TYR A 9 -6.91 -5.63 5.04
CA TYR A 9 -7.57 -4.57 5.81
C TYR A 9 -9.05 -4.88 6.08
N GLN A 10 -9.81 -5.31 5.06
CA GLN A 10 -11.24 -5.62 5.23
C GLN A 10 -11.45 -6.78 6.21
N GLN A 11 -10.64 -7.84 6.11
CA GLN A 11 -10.69 -8.97 7.05
C GLN A 11 -10.36 -8.53 8.47
N ALA A 12 -9.28 -7.77 8.66
CA ALA A 12 -8.89 -7.27 9.97
C ALA A 12 -9.95 -6.34 10.59
N LEU A 13 -10.57 -5.49 9.78
CA LEU A 13 -11.64 -4.60 10.23
C LEU A 13 -12.88 -5.37 10.68
N ALA A 14 -13.31 -6.39 9.90
CA ALA A 14 -14.44 -7.23 10.25
C ALA A 14 -14.17 -8.00 11.56
N TYR A 15 -13.00 -8.65 11.65
CA TYR A 15 -12.58 -9.36 12.85
C TYR A 15 -12.53 -8.45 14.08
N ALA A 16 -11.96 -7.25 13.96
CA ALA A 16 -11.83 -6.32 15.09
C ALA A 16 -13.17 -5.81 15.61
N LYS A 17 -14.21 -5.75 14.78
CA LYS A 17 -15.59 -5.40 15.17
C LYS A 17 -16.30 -6.52 15.90
N ASP A 18 -16.00 -7.76 15.56
CA ASP A 18 -16.66 -8.95 16.13
C ASP A 18 -15.96 -9.50 17.36
N ARG A 19 -14.63 -9.61 17.33
CA ARG A 19 -13.81 -10.19 18.39
C ARG A 19 -13.87 -9.34 19.65
N LYS A 20 -14.34 -9.93 20.76
CA LYS A 20 -14.30 -9.30 22.10
C LYS A 20 -13.12 -9.84 22.90
N GLN A 21 -12.32 -8.94 23.47
CA GLN A 21 -11.20 -9.32 24.35
C GLN A 21 -10.75 -8.13 25.20
N GLY A 22 -10.70 -8.33 26.49
CA GLY A 22 -10.31 -7.32 27.46
C GLY A 22 -11.34 -6.22 27.70
N PRO A 23 -11.34 -5.58 28.87
CA PRO A 23 -12.18 -4.44 29.17
C PRO A 23 -11.69 -3.17 28.46
N PRO A 24 -12.50 -2.11 28.37
CA PRO A 24 -12.05 -0.81 27.87
C PRO A 24 -11.01 -0.21 28.82
N LEU A 25 -10.07 0.60 28.28
CA LEU A 25 -9.03 1.25 29.10
C LEU A 25 -9.59 2.24 30.13
N THR A 26 -10.83 2.67 29.97
CA THR A 26 -11.51 3.60 30.88
C THR A 26 -12.13 2.91 32.11
N ASP A 27 -12.32 1.59 32.05
CA ASP A 27 -12.86 0.79 33.16
C ASP A 27 -12.38 -0.66 33.06
N PHE A 28 -11.37 -1.01 33.84
CA PHE A 28 -10.78 -2.35 33.87
C PHE A 28 -11.67 -3.42 34.50
N ASN A 29 -12.75 -3.03 35.18
CA ASN A 29 -13.72 -3.95 35.76
C ASN A 29 -14.93 -4.23 34.84
N ALA A 30 -15.02 -3.53 33.72
CA ALA A 30 -16.09 -3.72 32.75
C ALA A 30 -15.97 -5.04 31.99
N ALA A 31 -17.05 -5.46 31.34
CA ALA A 31 -17.03 -6.62 30.46
C ALA A 31 -16.12 -6.39 29.23
N SER A 32 -15.63 -7.50 28.65
CA SER A 32 -14.81 -7.46 27.43
C SER A 32 -15.56 -6.77 26.28
N VAL A 33 -14.85 -5.89 25.58
CA VAL A 33 -15.37 -5.10 24.45
C VAL A 33 -14.82 -5.62 23.11
N PRO A 34 -15.44 -5.27 21.96
CA PRO A 34 -14.83 -5.48 20.65
C PRO A 34 -13.45 -4.84 20.59
N ILE A 35 -12.47 -5.60 20.04
CA ILE A 35 -11.06 -5.15 20.07
C ILE A 35 -10.82 -3.87 19.29
N ILE A 36 -11.72 -3.49 18.37
CA ILE A 36 -11.67 -2.20 17.67
C ILE A 36 -11.72 -1.00 18.62
N GLN A 37 -12.19 -1.19 19.88
CA GLN A 37 -12.21 -0.12 20.88
C GLN A 37 -10.85 0.12 21.52
N HIS A 38 -9.91 -0.83 21.40
CA HIS A 38 -8.55 -0.64 21.93
C HIS A 38 -7.74 0.30 21.05
N PRO A 39 -7.03 1.28 21.63
CA PRO A 39 -6.30 2.30 20.86
C PRO A 39 -5.28 1.74 19.91
N ASP A 40 -4.52 0.71 20.28
CA ASP A 40 -3.51 0.11 19.41
C ASP A 40 -4.11 -0.59 18.19
N VAL A 41 -5.23 -1.31 18.38
CA VAL A 41 -5.98 -1.92 17.26
C VAL A 41 -6.50 -0.85 16.32
N ARG A 42 -7.05 0.24 16.86
CA ARG A 42 -7.52 1.39 16.04
C ARG A 42 -6.38 2.03 15.27
N ARG A 43 -5.22 2.25 15.91
CA ARG A 43 -4.02 2.78 15.25
C ARG A 43 -3.60 1.88 14.08
N ASN A 44 -3.54 0.55 14.30
CA ASN A 44 -3.18 -0.41 13.27
C ASN A 44 -4.18 -0.37 12.11
N LEU A 45 -5.47 -0.39 12.37
CA LEU A 45 -6.51 -0.31 11.33
C LEU A 45 -6.46 1.00 10.55
N MET A 46 -6.21 2.14 11.21
CA MET A 46 -6.06 3.44 10.52
C MET A 46 -4.84 3.45 9.60
N LEU A 47 -3.71 2.90 10.06
CA LEU A 47 -2.49 2.79 9.26
C LEU A 47 -2.69 1.86 8.06
N MET A 48 -3.34 0.71 8.27
CA MET A 48 -3.70 -0.22 7.20
C MET A 48 -4.57 0.45 6.14
N LYS A 49 -5.60 1.18 6.58
CA LYS A 49 -6.49 1.93 5.69
C LYS A 49 -5.72 2.97 4.88
N ALA A 50 -4.90 3.78 5.53
CA ALA A 50 -4.10 4.81 4.87
C ALA A 50 -3.18 4.21 3.79
N PHE A 51 -2.50 3.09 4.07
CA PHE A 51 -1.65 2.43 3.07
C PHE A 51 -2.46 1.78 1.95
N ALA A 52 -3.56 1.09 2.26
CA ALA A 52 -4.38 0.43 1.24
C ALA A 52 -5.01 1.44 0.26
N GLU A 53 -5.54 2.55 0.77
CA GLU A 53 -6.14 3.60 -0.05
C GLU A 53 -5.09 4.43 -0.77
N GLY A 54 -4.00 4.81 -0.09
CA GLY A 54 -2.91 5.61 -0.67
C GLY A 54 -2.19 4.89 -1.80
N THR A 55 -1.88 3.59 -1.63
CA THR A 55 -1.27 2.79 -2.71
C THR A 55 -2.22 2.57 -3.88
N ARG A 56 -3.52 2.47 -3.64
CA ARG A 56 -4.54 2.41 -4.69
C ARG A 56 -4.60 3.71 -5.48
N ALA A 57 -4.63 4.86 -4.81
CA ALA A 57 -4.64 6.16 -5.47
C ALA A 57 -3.39 6.38 -6.31
N LEU A 58 -2.21 6.02 -5.78
CA LEU A 58 -0.94 6.09 -6.51
C LEU A 58 -0.94 5.21 -7.76
N THR A 59 -1.46 3.98 -7.65
CA THR A 59 -1.58 3.05 -8.79
C THR A 59 -2.58 3.57 -9.83
N ALA A 60 -3.71 4.14 -9.40
CA ALA A 60 -4.69 4.72 -10.29
C ALA A 60 -4.14 5.94 -11.05
N LYS A 61 -3.34 6.80 -10.39
CA LYS A 61 -2.64 7.91 -11.06
C LYS A 61 -1.69 7.39 -12.15
N ALA A 62 -0.92 6.35 -11.87
CA ALA A 62 -0.04 5.76 -12.87
C ALA A 62 -0.82 5.11 -14.03
N ALA A 63 -1.94 4.44 -13.74
CA ALA A 63 -2.82 3.87 -14.77
C ALA A 63 -3.41 4.95 -15.68
N TYR A 64 -3.85 6.08 -15.11
CA TYR A 64 -4.29 7.24 -15.91
C TYR A 64 -3.20 7.70 -16.90
N HIS A 65 -1.97 7.89 -16.43
CA HIS A 65 -0.86 8.28 -17.30
C HIS A 65 -0.53 7.21 -18.34
N ALA A 66 -0.69 5.93 -18.02
CA ALA A 66 -0.54 4.84 -18.97
C ALA A 66 -1.61 4.91 -20.06
N ASP A 67 -2.87 5.10 -19.71
CA ASP A 67 -3.97 5.25 -20.69
C ASP A 67 -3.75 6.43 -21.62
N VAL A 68 -3.41 7.61 -21.09
CA VAL A 68 -3.13 8.80 -21.90
C VAL A 68 -1.92 8.57 -22.81
N SER A 69 -0.84 7.98 -22.30
CA SER A 69 0.36 7.71 -23.10
C SER A 69 0.12 6.72 -24.24
N MET A 70 -0.83 5.80 -24.09
CA MET A 70 -1.19 4.82 -25.12
C MET A 70 -2.19 5.38 -26.14
N HIS A 71 -3.22 6.08 -25.68
CA HIS A 71 -4.42 6.35 -26.48
C HIS A 71 -4.59 7.80 -26.92
N ALA A 72 -3.89 8.77 -26.30
CA ALA A 72 -3.97 10.16 -26.75
C ALA A 72 -3.30 10.36 -28.12
N GLU A 73 -3.78 11.37 -28.86
CA GLU A 73 -3.12 11.82 -30.10
C GLU A 73 -1.69 12.27 -29.81
N PRO A 74 -0.79 12.14 -30.81
CA PRO A 74 0.58 12.65 -30.67
C PRO A 74 0.61 14.15 -30.34
N GLY A 75 1.31 14.50 -29.25
CA GLY A 75 1.37 15.89 -28.78
C GLY A 75 1.86 16.00 -27.33
N PRO A 76 1.92 17.23 -26.80
CA PRO A 76 2.50 17.53 -25.50
C PRO A 76 1.85 16.77 -24.33
N GLU A 77 0.54 16.50 -24.40
CA GLU A 77 -0.19 15.77 -23.37
C GLU A 77 0.27 14.30 -23.27
N LYS A 78 0.41 13.65 -24.43
CA LYS A 78 0.91 12.27 -24.51
C LYS A 78 2.32 12.16 -23.99
N GLU A 79 3.20 13.09 -24.41
CA GLU A 79 4.60 13.12 -23.96
C GLU A 79 4.70 13.35 -22.44
N LYS A 80 3.95 14.33 -21.92
CA LYS A 80 3.91 14.60 -20.48
C LYS A 80 3.44 13.39 -19.68
N SER A 81 2.44 12.67 -20.18
CA SER A 81 1.94 11.47 -19.49
C SER A 81 2.93 10.31 -19.57
N GLN A 82 3.63 10.14 -20.69
CA GLN A 82 4.71 9.15 -20.79
C GLN A 82 5.84 9.45 -19.79
N ASP A 83 6.25 10.71 -19.71
CA ASP A 83 7.28 11.17 -18.77
C ASP A 83 6.88 10.92 -17.30
N ALA A 84 5.63 11.26 -16.95
CA ALA A 84 5.10 11.02 -15.61
C ALA A 84 5.04 9.51 -15.28
N LEU A 85 4.55 8.69 -16.21
CA LEU A 85 4.51 7.23 -16.07
C LEU A 85 5.91 6.66 -15.85
N ASP A 86 6.87 7.07 -16.67
CA ASP A 86 8.25 6.62 -16.58
C ASP A 86 8.89 6.89 -15.21
N LEU A 87 8.60 8.05 -14.62
CA LEU A 87 9.06 8.40 -13.28
C LEU A 87 8.33 7.59 -12.19
N MET A 88 7.00 7.40 -12.37
CA MET A 88 6.16 6.77 -11.35
C MET A 88 6.32 5.26 -11.25
N VAL A 89 6.62 4.55 -12.33
CA VAL A 89 6.66 3.07 -12.35
C VAL A 89 7.52 2.48 -11.23
N PRO A 90 8.79 2.85 -11.03
CA PRO A 90 9.59 2.30 -9.93
C PRO A 90 9.05 2.67 -8.55
N ILE A 91 8.47 3.86 -8.39
CA ILE A 91 7.84 4.30 -7.13
C ILE A 91 6.60 3.46 -6.82
N VAL A 92 5.70 3.33 -7.80
CA VAL A 92 4.45 2.54 -7.65
C VAL A 92 4.78 1.10 -7.29
N LYS A 93 5.71 0.48 -8.04
CA LYS A 93 6.09 -0.91 -7.79
C LYS A 93 6.67 -1.10 -6.39
N ALA A 94 7.69 -0.34 -6.03
CA ALA A 94 8.37 -0.51 -4.75
C ALA A 94 7.48 -0.12 -3.56
N TYR A 95 6.88 1.05 -3.59
CA TYR A 95 6.07 1.55 -2.48
C TYR A 95 4.81 0.71 -2.25
N SER A 96 4.07 0.37 -3.33
CA SER A 96 2.83 -0.38 -3.19
C SER A 96 3.05 -1.81 -2.71
N THR A 97 4.16 -2.44 -3.09
CA THR A 97 4.48 -3.79 -2.64
C THR A 97 4.99 -3.84 -1.20
N ASP A 98 5.82 -2.87 -0.78
CA ASP A 98 6.29 -2.78 0.60
C ASP A 98 5.15 -2.40 1.56
N LYS A 99 4.31 -1.43 1.19
CA LYS A 99 3.17 -1.04 2.02
C LYS A 99 2.08 -2.10 2.02
N GLY A 100 1.88 -2.80 0.91
CA GLY A 100 0.98 -3.97 0.83
C GLY A 100 1.39 -5.07 1.79
N PHE A 101 2.67 -5.41 1.83
CA PHE A 101 3.20 -6.39 2.79
C PHE A 101 3.01 -5.92 4.24
N LYS A 102 3.28 -4.63 4.52
CA LYS A 102 3.08 -4.06 5.87
C LYS A 102 1.62 -4.12 6.32
N VAL A 103 0.66 -3.91 5.41
CA VAL A 103 -0.77 -4.07 5.71
C VAL A 103 -1.10 -5.53 6.04
N CYS A 104 -0.59 -6.49 5.28
CA CYS A 104 -0.81 -7.91 5.55
C CYS A 104 -0.21 -8.33 6.91
N GLU A 105 0.98 -7.85 7.25
CA GLU A 105 1.61 -8.07 8.57
C GLU A 105 0.74 -7.50 9.71
N LEU A 106 0.26 -6.26 9.55
CA LEU A 106 -0.62 -5.64 10.54
C LEU A 106 -1.96 -6.36 10.69
N ALA A 107 -2.47 -7.00 9.62
CA ALA A 107 -3.67 -7.82 9.71
C ALA A 107 -3.45 -9.01 10.65
N ILE A 108 -2.32 -9.71 10.54
CA ILE A 108 -1.96 -10.79 11.48
C ILE A 108 -1.91 -10.24 12.91
N GLN A 109 -1.30 -9.08 13.11
CA GLN A 109 -1.23 -8.43 14.43
C GLN A 109 -2.63 -8.15 15.02
N VAL A 110 -3.58 -7.67 14.20
CA VAL A 110 -4.97 -7.42 14.63
C VAL A 110 -5.69 -8.73 15.01
N PHE A 111 -5.45 -9.81 14.26
CA PHE A 111 -6.00 -11.13 14.58
C PHE A 111 -5.35 -11.78 15.81
N GLY A 112 -4.15 -11.33 16.19
CA GLY A 112 -3.37 -11.97 17.24
C GLY A 112 -2.96 -13.40 16.87
N GLY A 113 -2.95 -14.33 17.82
CA GLY A 113 -2.58 -15.73 17.57
C GLY A 113 -3.40 -16.41 16.47
N TYR A 114 -4.66 -16.05 16.30
CA TYR A 114 -5.51 -16.58 15.22
C TYR A 114 -5.03 -16.15 13.81
N GLY A 115 -4.40 -14.99 13.68
CA GLY A 115 -3.85 -14.54 12.41
C GLY A 115 -2.66 -15.35 11.91
N TYR A 116 -2.06 -16.16 12.77
CA TYR A 116 -0.96 -17.09 12.43
C TYR A 116 -1.46 -18.46 11.98
N CYS A 117 -2.74 -18.77 12.20
CA CYS A 117 -3.34 -20.05 11.88
C CYS A 117 -3.96 -20.04 10.49
N SER A 118 -3.87 -21.19 9.78
CA SER A 118 -4.37 -21.35 8.41
C SER A 118 -5.90 -21.39 8.27
N GLU A 119 -6.63 -21.41 9.38
CA GLU A 119 -8.09 -21.27 9.41
C GLU A 119 -8.55 -19.84 9.04
N TYR A 120 -7.64 -18.87 9.08
CA TYR A 120 -7.89 -17.48 8.71
C TYR A 120 -7.03 -17.06 7.50
N PRO A 121 -7.56 -16.26 6.56
CA PRO A 121 -6.86 -16.00 5.30
C PRO A 121 -5.68 -15.04 5.42
N VAL A 122 -5.52 -14.35 6.54
CA VAL A 122 -4.54 -13.24 6.68
C VAL A 122 -3.08 -13.72 6.65
N GLU A 123 -2.79 -14.93 7.11
CA GLU A 123 -1.46 -15.52 7.02
C GLU A 123 -1.09 -15.81 5.54
N GLN A 124 -2.06 -16.29 4.76
CA GLN A 124 -1.88 -16.55 3.33
C GLN A 124 -1.64 -15.23 2.56
N TYR A 125 -2.41 -14.17 2.87
CA TYR A 125 -2.22 -12.86 2.24
C TYR A 125 -0.81 -12.31 2.47
N MET A 126 -0.24 -12.51 3.65
CA MET A 126 1.12 -12.08 3.95
C MET A 126 2.15 -12.84 3.11
N ARG A 127 2.04 -14.16 3.03
CA ARG A 127 2.94 -15.00 2.21
C ARG A 127 2.85 -14.64 0.73
N ASP A 128 1.62 -14.52 0.21
CA ASP A 128 1.38 -14.19 -1.21
C ASP A 128 1.84 -12.76 -1.55
N CYS A 129 1.72 -11.83 -0.61
CA CYS A 129 2.14 -10.45 -0.84
C CYS A 129 3.67 -10.32 -0.93
N LYS A 130 4.43 -11.16 -0.21
CA LYS A 130 5.88 -11.02 -0.13
C LYS A 130 6.60 -11.14 -1.46
N ILE A 131 6.15 -12.03 -2.33
CA ILE A 131 6.78 -12.21 -3.64
C ILE A 131 6.77 -10.93 -4.49
N SER A 132 5.77 -10.06 -4.30
CA SER A 132 5.62 -8.84 -5.08
C SER A 132 6.77 -7.83 -4.89
N SER A 133 7.49 -7.87 -3.77
CA SER A 133 8.69 -7.05 -3.55
C SER A 133 9.97 -7.65 -4.11
N VAL A 134 9.91 -8.89 -4.62
CA VAL A 134 11.07 -9.67 -5.08
C VAL A 134 11.12 -9.80 -6.60
N TYR A 135 10.00 -10.18 -7.23
CA TYR A 135 9.94 -10.43 -8.67
C TYR A 135 9.86 -9.13 -9.49
N GLU A 136 10.03 -9.24 -10.82
CA GLU A 136 10.01 -8.12 -11.76
C GLU A 136 10.99 -6.97 -11.39
N GLY A 137 12.16 -7.35 -10.91
CA GLY A 137 13.12 -6.44 -10.30
C GLY A 137 12.76 -6.15 -8.84
N THR A 138 13.67 -6.50 -7.92
CA THR A 138 13.48 -6.23 -6.49
C THR A 138 13.24 -4.76 -6.21
N ASN A 139 12.65 -4.43 -5.06
CA ASN A 139 12.43 -3.03 -4.69
C ASN A 139 13.76 -2.25 -4.58
N GLY A 140 14.89 -2.91 -4.28
CA GLY A 140 16.22 -2.31 -4.39
C GLY A 140 16.59 -1.94 -5.83
N ILE A 141 16.28 -2.79 -6.81
CA ILE A 141 16.48 -2.48 -8.24
C ILE A 141 15.59 -1.30 -8.66
N GLN A 142 14.35 -1.24 -8.19
CA GLN A 142 13.47 -0.09 -8.46
C GLN A 142 14.03 1.22 -7.90
N ALA A 143 14.60 1.18 -6.70
CA ALA A 143 15.26 2.34 -6.11
C ALA A 143 16.49 2.77 -6.92
N MET A 144 17.30 1.82 -7.39
CA MET A 144 18.45 2.11 -8.27
C MET A 144 17.99 2.69 -9.61
N ASP A 145 16.92 2.17 -10.21
CA ASP A 145 16.35 2.70 -11.45
C ASP A 145 15.86 4.14 -11.26
N LEU A 146 15.14 4.40 -10.18
CA LEU A 146 14.66 5.75 -9.86
C LEU A 146 15.81 6.75 -9.74
N VAL A 147 16.77 6.48 -8.86
CA VAL A 147 17.86 7.43 -8.55
C VAL A 147 18.91 7.48 -9.66
N GLY A 148 19.29 6.33 -10.21
CA GLY A 148 20.35 6.23 -11.20
C GLY A 148 19.94 6.70 -12.59
N ARG A 149 18.68 6.51 -12.98
CA ARG A 149 18.20 6.74 -14.33
C ARG A 149 17.05 7.73 -14.39
N LYS A 150 15.91 7.47 -13.71
CA LYS A 150 14.67 8.23 -13.90
C LYS A 150 14.78 9.69 -13.43
N MET A 151 15.37 9.93 -12.27
CA MET A 151 15.57 11.28 -11.76
C MET A 151 16.52 12.14 -12.62
N ARG A 152 17.35 11.52 -13.45
CA ARG A 152 18.30 12.20 -14.35
C ARG A 152 17.75 12.43 -15.76
N GLN A 153 16.61 11.84 -16.10
CA GLN A 153 15.99 12.02 -17.43
C GLN A 153 15.74 13.50 -17.74
N LYS A 154 15.97 13.89 -18.98
CA LYS A 154 15.84 15.28 -19.44
C LYS A 154 16.60 16.30 -18.56
N GLY A 155 17.79 15.91 -18.09
CA GLY A 155 18.60 16.78 -17.22
C GLY A 155 18.01 17.01 -15.83
N GLY A 156 17.12 16.12 -15.35
CA GLY A 156 16.43 16.24 -14.05
C GLY A 156 15.12 17.03 -14.09
N ALA A 157 14.77 17.61 -15.24
CA ALA A 157 13.56 18.45 -15.38
C ALA A 157 12.27 17.69 -15.02
N LEU A 158 12.18 16.39 -15.36
CA LEU A 158 11.01 15.58 -15.05
C LEU A 158 10.81 15.42 -13.55
N PHE A 159 11.87 15.11 -12.83
CA PHE A 159 11.81 14.94 -11.37
C PHE A 159 11.47 16.27 -10.68
N MET A 160 12.10 17.38 -11.09
CA MET A 160 11.82 18.70 -10.52
C MET A 160 10.38 19.14 -10.81
N GLY A 161 9.85 18.88 -12.00
CA GLY A 161 8.45 19.14 -12.34
C GLY A 161 7.48 18.33 -11.49
N TYR A 162 7.79 17.06 -11.23
CA TYR A 162 6.97 16.21 -10.36
C TYR A 162 6.98 16.71 -8.90
N VAL A 163 8.12 17.12 -8.37
CA VAL A 163 8.22 17.69 -7.01
C VAL A 163 7.40 18.98 -6.90
N GLN A 164 7.42 19.84 -7.92
CA GLN A 164 6.61 21.06 -7.96
C GLN A 164 5.10 20.79 -8.00
N GLU A 165 4.68 19.71 -8.65
CA GLU A 165 3.27 19.28 -8.68
C GLU A 165 2.76 18.81 -7.30
N LEU A 166 3.67 18.31 -6.45
CA LEU A 166 3.34 17.82 -5.11
C LEU A 166 3.37 18.89 -4.01
N ALA A 167 3.98 20.05 -4.28
CA ALA A 167 4.14 21.15 -3.32
C ALA A 167 2.92 22.08 -3.31
#